data_092819666104e496ff6c5bff63338ec8
#
_entry.id   092819666104e496ff6c5bff63338ec8
#
_cell.length_a   1.000
_cell.length_b   1.000
_cell.length_c   1.000
_cell.angle_alpha   90.00
_cell.angle_beta   90.00
_cell.angle_gamma   90.00
#
_symmetry.space_group_name_H-M   'P 1'
#
loop_
_entity.id
_entity.type
_entity.pdbx_description
1 polymer ?
#
loop_
_entity_poly.entity_id
_entity_poly.type
_entity_poly.pdbx_seq_one_letter_code
_entity_poly.pdbx_strand_id
1 'polypeptide(L)'
;MGRAVRAIRDGVFDDLGMAGLSEQLGVGVRHLNRIFREEVGATVHQVNRTRRARTARMLMDQTDWRLGDIAFAAGFGSIRQFNDVMRAEFGASPGALRRHPETARGDGGRLRLTLRLRDMGERAGSAMRGALAAHAVAGVEDFTSGMLTRLIDTPSGAVLARTGVTGRVELDLPALGALTYALSAVRRWLALDADTAVADALLGRDPQLATLVAERPGLRVPGVIDGAEFAFFTVLGQQISLAAARTVQERFIATYGSPVPELGERWRLSPDPARVAEAGVEGLREALKLPRSRAATLHALAVALSAGLRIDPCTDRNEVRSRLLAIRGIGEWTTEFIAMRALGDPDACPSGDLVLQRALGLTSSRQVLARAEAWRPWRARAVMHLWTKESYL
;
A
#
# COMPACT_ATOMS: atom_id res chain seq x y z
N MET A 1 7.06 -3.39 -17.96
CA MET A 1 5.59 -3.50 -18.12
C MET A 1 4.85 -3.48 -16.78
N GLY A 2 5.06 -4.38 -15.82
CA GLY A 2 4.29 -4.46 -14.58
C GLY A 2 4.20 -3.14 -13.77
N ARG A 3 5.27 -2.32 -13.76
CA ARG A 3 5.25 -0.98 -13.13
C ARG A 3 4.24 -0.05 -13.80
N ALA A 4 4.22 -0.03 -15.13
CA ALA A 4 3.31 0.82 -15.90
C ALA A 4 1.84 0.45 -15.68
N VAL A 5 1.51 -0.84 -15.69
CA VAL A 5 0.14 -1.31 -15.42
C VAL A 5 -0.29 -0.95 -13.98
N ARG A 6 0.61 -1.06 -13.00
CA ARG A 6 0.33 -0.60 -11.62
C ARG A 6 0.08 0.90 -11.56
N ALA A 7 0.94 1.71 -12.16
CA ALA A 7 0.78 3.16 -12.17
C ALA A 7 -0.57 3.60 -12.78
N ILE A 8 -1.00 2.95 -13.87
CA ILE A 8 -2.33 3.20 -14.44
C ILE A 8 -3.43 2.78 -13.44
N ARG A 9 -3.30 1.61 -12.83
CA ARG A 9 -4.27 1.11 -11.85
C ARG A 9 -4.39 2.03 -10.64
N ASP A 10 -3.28 2.59 -10.21
CA ASP A 10 -3.19 3.51 -9.08
C ASP A 10 -3.64 4.95 -9.41
N GLY A 11 -4.07 5.21 -10.64
CA GLY A 11 -4.62 6.51 -11.05
C GLY A 11 -3.59 7.50 -11.54
N VAL A 12 -2.30 7.18 -11.52
CA VAL A 12 -1.21 8.07 -11.96
C VAL A 12 -1.43 8.64 -13.37
N PHE A 13 -2.00 7.81 -14.26
CA PHE A 13 -2.33 8.26 -15.62
C PHE A 13 -3.46 9.32 -15.65
N ASP A 14 -4.39 9.25 -14.71
CA ASP A 14 -5.48 10.23 -14.64
C ASP A 14 -4.97 11.61 -14.24
N ASP A 15 -3.94 11.65 -13.42
CA ASP A 15 -3.38 12.89 -12.86
C ASP A 15 -2.30 13.50 -13.75
N LEU A 16 -1.36 12.66 -14.19
CA LEU A 16 -0.15 13.11 -14.89
C LEU A 16 -0.23 12.96 -16.41
N GLY A 17 -1.25 12.26 -16.91
CA GLY A 17 -1.38 11.94 -18.32
C GLY A 17 -0.24 11.06 -18.85
N MET A 18 -0.11 11.01 -20.20
CA MET A 18 0.90 10.18 -20.86
C MET A 18 2.33 10.66 -20.60
N ALA A 19 2.53 11.96 -20.57
CA ALA A 19 3.85 12.56 -20.39
C ALA A 19 4.39 12.26 -18.98
N GLY A 20 3.61 12.55 -17.94
CA GLY A 20 4.03 12.31 -16.57
C GLY A 20 4.17 10.83 -16.24
N LEU A 21 3.30 9.95 -16.78
CA LEU A 21 3.47 8.50 -16.63
C LEU A 21 4.79 8.03 -17.26
N SER A 22 5.11 8.55 -18.45
CA SER A 22 6.34 8.25 -19.18
C SER A 22 7.58 8.68 -18.41
N GLU A 23 7.55 9.90 -17.88
CA GLU A 23 8.61 10.47 -17.03
C GLU A 23 8.81 9.65 -15.75
N GLN A 24 7.74 9.34 -15.03
CA GLN A 24 7.79 8.54 -13.80
C GLN A 24 8.37 7.13 -14.02
N LEU A 25 8.15 6.57 -15.20
CA LEU A 25 8.66 5.24 -15.56
C LEU A 25 10.08 5.28 -16.14
N GLY A 26 10.62 6.47 -16.44
CA GLY A 26 11.92 6.65 -17.07
C GLY A 26 11.96 6.14 -18.51
N VAL A 27 10.84 6.17 -19.25
CA VAL A 27 10.76 5.66 -20.63
C VAL A 27 10.07 6.66 -21.52
N GLY A 28 10.46 6.73 -22.82
CA GLY A 28 9.82 7.63 -23.78
C GLY A 28 8.38 7.21 -24.09
N VAL A 29 7.50 8.20 -24.36
CA VAL A 29 6.06 7.99 -24.70
C VAL A 29 5.86 6.99 -25.84
N ARG A 30 6.66 7.08 -26.92
CA ARG A 30 6.58 6.16 -28.07
C ARG A 30 6.94 4.72 -27.66
N HIS A 31 7.98 4.57 -26.86
CA HIS A 31 8.43 3.27 -26.36
C HIS A 31 7.36 2.64 -25.44
N LEU A 32 6.80 3.42 -24.52
CA LEU A 32 5.72 2.98 -23.63
C LEU A 32 4.52 2.46 -24.41
N ASN A 33 4.03 3.22 -25.41
CA ASN A 33 2.91 2.80 -26.25
C ASN A 33 3.23 1.53 -27.07
N ARG A 34 4.46 1.37 -27.56
CA ARG A 34 4.87 0.18 -28.31
C ARG A 34 4.82 -1.05 -27.39
N ILE A 35 5.46 -0.99 -26.22
CA ILE A 35 5.47 -2.11 -25.26
C ILE A 35 4.05 -2.49 -24.81
N PHE A 36 3.17 -1.50 -24.57
CA PHE A 36 1.79 -1.80 -24.21
C PHE A 36 1.05 -2.58 -25.29
N ARG A 37 1.23 -2.22 -26.57
CA ARG A 37 0.62 -2.97 -27.68
C ARG A 37 1.20 -4.37 -27.80
N GLU A 38 2.52 -4.52 -27.65
CA GLU A 38 3.22 -5.81 -27.78
C GLU A 38 2.91 -6.77 -26.63
N GLU A 39 2.93 -6.30 -25.38
CA GLU A 39 2.82 -7.18 -24.20
C GLU A 39 1.39 -7.24 -23.62
N VAL A 40 0.57 -6.20 -23.78
CA VAL A 40 -0.79 -6.12 -23.23
C VAL A 40 -1.85 -6.27 -24.30
N GLY A 41 -1.48 -6.07 -25.57
CA GLY A 41 -2.44 -6.06 -26.69
C GLY A 41 -3.36 -4.83 -26.73
N ALA A 42 -3.06 -3.80 -25.91
CA ALA A 42 -3.90 -2.62 -25.76
C ALA A 42 -3.03 -1.37 -25.57
N THR A 43 -3.59 -0.18 -25.81
CA THR A 43 -2.92 1.08 -25.50
C THR A 43 -3.10 1.45 -24.02
N VAL A 44 -2.22 2.34 -23.50
CA VAL A 44 -2.35 2.91 -22.14
C VAL A 44 -3.75 3.51 -21.93
N HIS A 45 -4.26 4.26 -22.91
CA HIS A 45 -5.61 4.85 -22.87
C HIS A 45 -6.72 3.79 -22.77
N GLN A 46 -6.61 2.68 -23.52
CA GLN A 46 -7.57 1.58 -23.42
C GLN A 46 -7.56 0.92 -22.05
N VAL A 47 -6.37 0.62 -21.51
CA VAL A 47 -6.23 0.03 -20.18
C VAL A 47 -6.83 0.97 -19.13
N ASN A 48 -6.56 2.28 -19.19
CA ASN A 48 -7.15 3.23 -18.25
C ASN A 48 -8.66 3.35 -18.42
N ARG A 49 -9.17 3.34 -19.65
CA ARG A 49 -10.61 3.34 -19.93
C ARG A 49 -11.31 2.15 -19.29
N THR A 50 -10.77 0.95 -19.47
CA THR A 50 -11.31 -0.28 -18.85
C THR A 50 -11.25 -0.21 -17.34
N ARG A 51 -10.17 0.36 -16.75
CA ARG A 51 -10.07 0.58 -15.30
C ARG A 51 -11.21 1.49 -14.79
N ARG A 52 -11.43 2.64 -15.45
CA ARG A 52 -12.52 3.56 -15.10
C ARG A 52 -13.90 2.89 -15.21
N ALA A 53 -14.13 2.13 -16.28
CA ALA A 53 -15.38 1.40 -16.48
C ALA A 53 -15.63 0.36 -15.36
N ARG A 54 -14.60 -0.39 -14.95
CA ARG A 54 -14.68 -1.35 -13.84
C ARG A 54 -14.93 -0.68 -12.50
N THR A 55 -14.29 0.47 -12.24
CA THR A 55 -14.54 1.26 -11.03
C THR A 55 -16.00 1.75 -11.01
N ALA A 56 -16.49 2.30 -12.13
CA ALA A 56 -17.87 2.73 -12.24
C ALA A 56 -18.85 1.57 -12.04
N ARG A 57 -18.59 0.41 -12.62
CA ARG A 57 -19.40 -0.79 -12.45
C ARG A 57 -19.48 -1.21 -10.98
N MET A 58 -18.35 -1.26 -10.30
CA MET A 58 -18.28 -1.56 -8.87
C MET A 58 -19.13 -0.58 -8.05
N LEU A 59 -19.02 0.72 -8.32
CA LEU A 59 -19.80 1.73 -7.63
C LEU A 59 -21.31 1.59 -7.90
N MET A 60 -21.72 1.29 -9.13
CA MET A 60 -23.12 1.03 -9.45
C MET A 60 -23.68 -0.22 -8.76
N ASP A 61 -22.86 -1.24 -8.53
CA ASP A 61 -23.29 -2.47 -7.88
C ASP A 61 -23.29 -2.37 -6.34
N GLN A 62 -22.51 -1.46 -5.76
CA GLN A 62 -22.27 -1.39 -4.33
C GLN A 62 -22.72 -0.09 -3.66
N THR A 63 -23.19 0.89 -4.44
CA THR A 63 -23.66 2.18 -3.92
C THR A 63 -24.98 2.58 -4.55
N ASP A 64 -25.66 3.48 -3.90
CA ASP A 64 -26.87 4.17 -4.36
C ASP A 64 -26.59 5.59 -4.92
N TRP A 65 -25.33 5.92 -5.18
CA TRP A 65 -24.92 7.21 -5.73
C TRP A 65 -25.54 7.48 -7.08
N ARG A 66 -25.76 8.76 -7.40
CA ARG A 66 -26.24 9.15 -8.73
C ARG A 66 -25.24 8.75 -9.82
N LEU A 67 -25.73 8.34 -10.98
CA LEU A 67 -24.87 7.94 -12.10
C LEU A 67 -23.88 9.04 -12.52
N GLY A 68 -24.28 10.32 -12.40
CA GLY A 68 -23.36 11.45 -12.61
C GLY A 68 -22.21 11.48 -11.61
N ASP A 69 -22.51 11.29 -10.31
CA ASP A 69 -21.47 11.24 -9.27
C ASP A 69 -20.54 10.04 -9.46
N ILE A 70 -21.09 8.88 -9.85
CA ILE A 70 -20.31 7.67 -10.18
C ILE A 70 -19.39 7.92 -11.37
N ALA A 71 -19.86 8.62 -12.42
CA ALA A 71 -19.04 8.95 -13.57
C ALA A 71 -17.78 9.74 -13.17
N PHE A 72 -17.95 10.80 -12.41
CA PHE A 72 -16.83 11.62 -11.94
C PHE A 72 -15.94 10.88 -10.94
N ALA A 73 -16.52 10.14 -9.99
CA ALA A 73 -15.78 9.34 -9.03
C ALA A 73 -14.93 8.25 -9.68
N ALA A 74 -15.37 7.71 -10.81
CA ALA A 74 -14.62 6.72 -11.59
C ALA A 74 -13.54 7.34 -12.48
N GLY A 75 -13.44 8.70 -12.54
CA GLY A 75 -12.43 9.43 -13.28
C GLY A 75 -12.83 9.80 -14.72
N PHE A 76 -14.13 9.77 -15.07
CA PHE A 76 -14.59 10.24 -16.37
C PHE A 76 -14.70 11.77 -16.39
N GLY A 77 -14.25 12.38 -17.50
CA GLY A 77 -14.31 13.83 -17.68
C GLY A 77 -15.71 14.35 -18.04
N SER A 78 -16.64 13.47 -18.45
CA SER A 78 -18.03 13.84 -18.77
C SER A 78 -18.98 12.63 -18.68
N ILE A 79 -20.27 12.92 -18.45
CA ILE A 79 -21.33 11.89 -18.45
C ILE A 79 -21.48 11.24 -19.83
N ARG A 80 -21.25 11.99 -20.92
CA ARG A 80 -21.27 11.44 -22.27
C ARG A 80 -20.19 10.38 -22.45
N GLN A 81 -18.94 10.70 -22.12
CA GLN A 81 -17.83 9.75 -22.18
C GLN A 81 -18.11 8.51 -21.31
N PHE A 82 -18.64 8.70 -20.11
CA PHE A 82 -19.05 7.61 -19.23
C PHE A 82 -20.05 6.68 -19.92
N ASN A 83 -21.15 7.23 -20.47
CA ASN A 83 -22.17 6.44 -21.15
C ASN A 83 -21.63 5.67 -22.34
N ASP A 84 -20.79 6.30 -23.17
CA ASP A 84 -20.20 5.69 -24.36
C ASP A 84 -19.26 4.54 -23.97
N VAL A 85 -18.42 4.76 -22.97
CA VAL A 85 -17.49 3.73 -22.47
C VAL A 85 -18.22 2.56 -21.82
N MET A 86 -19.24 2.82 -21.01
CA MET A 86 -20.00 1.75 -20.35
C MET A 86 -20.74 0.87 -21.38
N ARG A 87 -21.32 1.47 -22.42
CA ARG A 87 -21.91 0.71 -23.53
C ARG A 87 -20.88 -0.13 -24.28
N ALA A 88 -19.71 0.44 -24.56
CA ALA A 88 -18.63 -0.27 -25.25
C ALA A 88 -18.06 -1.45 -24.45
N GLU A 89 -17.90 -1.28 -23.14
CA GLU A 89 -17.26 -2.29 -22.26
C GLU A 89 -18.26 -3.36 -21.77
N PHE A 90 -19.54 -3.00 -21.55
CA PHE A 90 -20.54 -3.88 -20.94
C PHE A 90 -21.79 -4.15 -21.79
N GLY A 91 -21.87 -3.60 -22.98
CA GLY A 91 -22.98 -3.82 -23.92
C GLY A 91 -24.29 -3.13 -23.54
N ALA A 92 -24.33 -2.33 -22.45
CA ALA A 92 -25.54 -1.70 -21.96
C ALA A 92 -25.29 -0.31 -21.37
N SER A 93 -26.34 0.51 -21.31
CA SER A 93 -26.23 1.82 -20.67
C SER A 93 -26.06 1.71 -19.15
N PRO A 94 -25.44 2.70 -18.48
CA PRO A 94 -25.32 2.71 -17.03
C PRO A 94 -26.65 2.51 -16.29
N GLY A 95 -27.73 3.14 -16.79
CA GLY A 95 -29.06 2.98 -16.19
C GLY A 95 -29.60 1.53 -16.28
N ALA A 96 -29.34 0.84 -17.40
CA ALA A 96 -29.73 -0.57 -17.56
C ALA A 96 -28.84 -1.54 -16.77
N LEU A 97 -27.60 -1.14 -16.45
CA LEU A 97 -26.66 -1.92 -15.66
C LEU A 97 -26.89 -1.80 -14.14
N ARG A 98 -27.60 -0.78 -13.70
CA ARG A 98 -27.80 -0.47 -12.28
C ARG A 98 -28.74 -1.50 -11.64
N ARG A 99 -28.33 -2.03 -10.48
CA ARG A 99 -29.12 -3.03 -9.72
C ARG A 99 -29.85 -2.43 -8.52
N HIS A 100 -29.43 -1.26 -8.04
CA HIS A 100 -30.00 -0.61 -6.85
C HIS A 100 -30.61 0.76 -7.21
N PRO A 101 -31.78 1.12 -6.65
CA PRO A 101 -32.37 2.44 -6.84
C PRO A 101 -31.52 3.53 -6.18
N GLU A 102 -31.65 4.76 -6.69
CA GLU A 102 -31.00 5.92 -6.10
C GLU A 102 -31.63 6.28 -4.76
N THR A 103 -30.82 6.43 -3.70
CA THR A 103 -31.21 7.04 -2.43
C THR A 103 -30.49 8.37 -2.22
N ALA A 104 -31.03 9.22 -1.36
CA ALA A 104 -30.53 10.56 -1.13
C ALA A 104 -29.22 10.55 -0.31
N ARG A 105 -28.38 11.59 -0.52
CA ARG A 105 -27.11 11.80 0.18
C ARG A 105 -27.28 11.88 1.71
N GLY A 106 -26.31 11.30 2.43
CA GLY A 106 -26.14 11.58 3.86
C GLY A 106 -25.75 13.03 4.13
N ASP A 107 -26.25 13.56 5.22
CA ASP A 107 -26.03 14.92 5.72
C ASP A 107 -24.61 15.06 6.30
N GLY A 108 -23.86 16.13 5.99
CA GLY A 108 -22.62 16.41 6.72
C GLY A 108 -21.36 16.77 5.92
N GLY A 109 -21.43 17.09 4.62
CA GLY A 109 -20.28 17.64 3.86
C GLY A 109 -19.22 16.63 3.41
N ARG A 110 -19.01 15.50 4.09
CA ARG A 110 -18.14 14.41 3.69
C ARG A 110 -18.92 13.23 3.12
N LEU A 111 -18.31 12.47 2.21
CA LEU A 111 -18.96 11.35 1.54
C LEU A 111 -18.56 10.04 2.23
N ARG A 112 -19.55 9.26 2.65
CA ARG A 112 -19.32 7.92 3.20
C ARG A 112 -19.61 6.86 2.15
N LEU A 113 -18.67 5.92 2.00
CA LEU A 113 -18.75 4.83 1.03
C LEU A 113 -18.36 3.54 1.72
N THR A 114 -19.21 2.52 1.59
CA THR A 114 -18.91 1.16 2.07
C THR A 114 -18.76 0.23 0.89
N LEU A 115 -17.60 -0.41 0.77
CA LEU A 115 -17.28 -1.33 -0.32
C LEU A 115 -16.97 -2.72 0.22
N ARG A 116 -17.34 -3.74 -0.56
CA ARG A 116 -16.95 -5.12 -0.27
C ARG A 116 -15.51 -5.37 -0.68
N LEU A 117 -14.75 -5.97 0.23
CA LEU A 117 -13.40 -6.41 -0.04
C LEU A 117 -13.41 -7.82 -0.68
N ARG A 118 -12.37 -8.11 -1.47
CA ARG A 118 -12.12 -9.48 -1.92
C ARG A 118 -11.77 -10.34 -0.71
N ASP A 119 -12.53 -11.38 -0.51
CA ASP A 119 -12.32 -12.32 0.60
C ASP A 119 -10.94 -13.00 0.52
N MET A 120 -10.32 -13.23 1.65
CA MET A 120 -9.07 -13.98 1.80
C MET A 120 -9.21 -15.17 2.76
N GLY A 121 -10.44 -15.47 3.18
CA GLY A 121 -10.72 -16.47 4.21
C GLY A 121 -10.46 -15.95 5.63
N GLU A 122 -11.13 -16.54 6.59
CA GLU A 122 -11.15 -16.08 7.98
C GLU A 122 -9.77 -16.11 8.64
N ARG A 123 -9.05 -17.24 8.51
CA ARG A 123 -7.74 -17.42 9.15
C ARG A 123 -6.66 -16.49 8.59
N ALA A 124 -6.58 -16.38 7.26
CA ALA A 124 -5.65 -15.46 6.63
C ALA A 124 -6.00 -14.00 6.96
N GLY A 125 -7.29 -13.65 6.96
CA GLY A 125 -7.77 -12.32 7.34
C GLY A 125 -7.49 -11.99 8.81
N SER A 126 -7.67 -12.93 9.73
CA SER A 126 -7.34 -12.75 11.15
C SER A 126 -5.84 -12.54 11.36
N ALA A 127 -4.99 -13.35 10.72
CA ALA A 127 -3.54 -13.19 10.79
C ALA A 127 -3.08 -11.82 10.24
N MET A 128 -3.63 -11.40 9.11
CA MET A 128 -3.31 -10.09 8.53
C MET A 128 -3.78 -8.94 9.42
N ARG A 129 -4.98 -9.03 10.00
CA ARG A 129 -5.51 -8.03 10.95
C ARG A 129 -4.63 -7.95 12.19
N GLY A 130 -4.23 -9.10 12.77
CA GLY A 130 -3.31 -9.14 13.90
C GLY A 130 -1.98 -8.47 13.60
N ALA A 131 -1.38 -8.78 12.46
CA ALA A 131 -0.13 -8.16 12.02
C ALA A 131 -0.24 -6.63 11.84
N LEU A 132 -1.31 -6.15 11.20
CA LEU A 132 -1.54 -4.71 11.02
C LEU A 132 -1.83 -4.01 12.35
N ALA A 133 -2.66 -4.62 13.23
CA ALA A 133 -3.00 -4.06 14.53
C ALA A 133 -1.78 -3.96 15.46
N ALA A 134 -0.89 -4.97 15.45
CA ALA A 134 0.32 -4.97 16.26
C ALA A 134 1.27 -3.82 15.90
N HIS A 135 1.25 -3.36 14.65
CA HIS A 135 2.11 -2.30 14.13
C HIS A 135 1.40 -0.94 13.99
N ALA A 136 0.14 -0.85 14.39
CA ALA A 136 -0.63 0.39 14.24
C ALA A 136 0.00 1.53 15.07
N VAL A 137 0.19 2.69 14.44
CA VAL A 137 0.80 3.88 15.02
C VAL A 137 -0.26 4.96 15.22
N ALA A 138 -0.48 5.38 16.46
CA ALA A 138 -1.45 6.42 16.77
C ALA A 138 -1.11 7.73 16.05
N GLY A 139 -2.17 8.42 15.61
CA GLY A 139 -2.07 9.63 14.78
C GLY A 139 -2.29 9.37 13.30
N VAL A 140 -1.80 8.26 12.76
CA VAL A 140 -2.03 7.83 11.37
C VAL A 140 -2.89 6.57 11.29
N GLU A 141 -2.90 5.76 12.34
CA GLU A 141 -3.66 4.53 12.46
C GLU A 141 -4.37 4.41 13.81
N ASP A 142 -5.43 3.63 13.84
CA ASP A 142 -6.13 3.25 15.06
C ASP A 142 -6.64 1.81 14.94
N PHE A 143 -6.58 1.09 16.03
CA PHE A 143 -7.18 -0.24 16.13
C PHE A 143 -8.11 -0.29 17.33
N THR A 144 -9.39 -0.24 17.07
CA THR A 144 -10.44 -0.23 18.11
C THR A 144 -11.57 -1.18 17.73
N SER A 145 -12.02 -1.99 18.69
CA SER A 145 -13.14 -2.93 18.52
C SER A 145 -12.99 -3.88 17.31
N GLY A 146 -11.76 -4.35 17.05
CA GLY A 146 -11.45 -5.25 15.94
C GLY A 146 -11.37 -4.60 14.57
N MET A 147 -11.52 -3.28 14.50
CA MET A 147 -11.45 -2.49 13.26
C MET A 147 -10.18 -1.68 13.21
N LEU A 148 -9.49 -1.77 12.08
CA LEU A 148 -8.39 -0.89 11.71
C LEU A 148 -8.95 0.36 11.05
N THR A 149 -8.49 1.52 11.49
CA THR A 149 -8.73 2.80 10.83
C THR A 149 -7.40 3.37 10.37
N ARG A 150 -7.32 3.79 9.13
CA ARG A 150 -6.10 4.32 8.53
C ARG A 150 -6.37 5.65 7.84
N LEU A 151 -5.54 6.64 8.16
CA LEU A 151 -5.52 7.92 7.45
C LEU A 151 -4.78 7.76 6.11
N ILE A 152 -5.37 8.29 5.05
CA ILE A 152 -4.82 8.27 3.70
C ILE A 152 -4.77 9.72 3.21
N ASP A 153 -3.59 10.20 2.85
CA ASP A 153 -3.44 11.47 2.18
C ASP A 153 -3.79 11.33 0.70
N THR A 154 -4.57 12.28 0.18
CA THR A 154 -4.91 12.34 -1.25
C THR A 154 -4.84 13.78 -1.75
N PRO A 155 -4.65 14.01 -3.06
CA PRO A 155 -4.67 15.36 -3.64
C PRO A 155 -5.98 16.13 -3.39
N SER A 156 -7.06 15.42 -3.10
CA SER A 156 -8.38 16.01 -2.81
C SER A 156 -8.67 16.13 -1.30
N GLY A 157 -7.66 15.93 -0.44
CA GLY A 157 -7.77 15.97 1.02
C GLY A 157 -7.71 14.59 1.69
N ALA A 158 -7.68 14.61 3.00
CA ALA A 158 -7.49 13.42 3.82
C ALA A 158 -8.74 12.51 3.87
N VAL A 159 -8.51 11.20 3.78
CA VAL A 159 -9.51 10.13 3.82
C VAL A 159 -9.27 9.23 5.01
N LEU A 160 -10.34 8.80 5.70
CA LEU A 160 -10.27 7.70 6.64
C LEU A 160 -10.79 6.42 5.98
N ALA A 161 -9.97 5.36 6.02
CA ALA A 161 -10.36 4.02 5.63
C ALA A 161 -10.49 3.14 6.88
N ARG A 162 -11.67 2.55 7.11
CA ARG A 162 -11.96 1.69 8.25
C ARG A 162 -12.32 0.29 7.80
N THR A 163 -11.66 -0.74 8.33
CA THR A 163 -11.86 -2.11 7.89
C THR A 163 -11.52 -3.14 8.97
N GLY A 164 -12.25 -4.27 8.97
CA GLY A 164 -11.86 -5.49 9.68
C GLY A 164 -10.89 -6.39 8.88
N VAL A 165 -10.32 -5.88 7.77
CA VAL A 165 -9.47 -6.58 6.80
C VAL A 165 -10.25 -7.56 5.90
N THR A 166 -11.32 -8.13 6.39
CA THR A 166 -12.26 -8.97 5.65
C THR A 166 -13.61 -8.31 5.55
N GLY A 167 -14.43 -8.74 4.61
CA GLY A 167 -15.81 -8.28 4.45
C GLY A 167 -15.93 -6.91 3.80
N ARG A 168 -15.73 -5.82 4.52
CA ARG A 168 -15.98 -4.45 4.03
C ARG A 168 -14.90 -3.46 4.42
N VAL A 169 -14.77 -2.41 3.61
CA VAL A 169 -14.07 -1.17 3.96
C VAL A 169 -15.05 0.00 3.90
N GLU A 170 -15.00 0.83 4.92
CA GLU A 170 -15.72 2.09 4.98
C GLU A 170 -14.73 3.21 4.67
N LEU A 171 -15.07 4.09 3.73
CA LEU A 171 -14.28 5.26 3.36
C LEU A 171 -15.05 6.53 3.73
N ASP A 172 -14.38 7.42 4.45
CA ASP A 172 -14.85 8.77 4.71
C ASP A 172 -14.04 9.73 3.86
N LEU A 173 -14.67 10.28 2.82
CA LEU A 173 -14.03 11.01 1.71
C LEU A 173 -14.38 12.51 1.82
N PRO A 174 -13.40 13.42 1.64
CA PRO A 174 -13.68 14.85 1.55
C PRO A 174 -14.43 15.22 0.26
N ALA A 175 -14.15 14.53 -0.84
CA ALA A 175 -14.77 14.74 -2.15
C ALA A 175 -14.67 13.48 -3.01
N LEU A 176 -15.46 13.41 -4.09
CA LEU A 176 -15.42 12.29 -5.07
C LEU A 176 -14.04 12.09 -5.71
N GLY A 177 -13.29 13.17 -5.92
CA GLY A 177 -11.93 13.12 -6.47
C GLY A 177 -10.93 12.31 -5.62
N ALA A 178 -11.17 12.18 -4.31
CA ALA A 178 -10.33 11.39 -3.43
C ALA A 178 -10.48 9.87 -3.63
N LEU A 179 -11.57 9.42 -4.27
CA LEU A 179 -11.95 8.00 -4.30
C LEU A 179 -10.92 7.11 -5.00
N THR A 180 -10.45 7.50 -6.18
CA THR A 180 -9.48 6.69 -6.96
C THR A 180 -8.21 6.44 -6.14
N TYR A 181 -7.68 7.48 -5.49
CA TYR A 181 -6.51 7.38 -4.61
C TYR A 181 -6.77 6.50 -3.40
N ALA A 182 -7.89 6.74 -2.70
CA ALA A 182 -8.26 5.96 -1.52
C ALA A 182 -8.42 4.47 -1.86
N LEU A 183 -9.07 4.14 -2.97
CA LEU A 183 -9.21 2.76 -3.43
C LEU A 183 -7.86 2.12 -3.76
N SER A 184 -6.99 2.83 -4.47
CA SER A 184 -5.66 2.34 -4.81
C SER A 184 -4.81 2.13 -3.55
N ALA A 185 -4.87 3.06 -2.61
CA ALA A 185 -4.18 2.95 -1.33
C ALA A 185 -4.66 1.73 -0.51
N VAL A 186 -5.98 1.56 -0.36
CA VAL A 186 -6.57 0.39 0.33
C VAL A 186 -6.20 -0.92 -0.38
N ARG A 187 -6.23 -0.97 -1.71
CA ARG A 187 -5.86 -2.16 -2.48
C ARG A 187 -4.39 -2.54 -2.25
N ARG A 188 -3.48 -1.56 -2.22
CA ARG A 188 -2.06 -1.79 -1.89
C ARG A 188 -1.89 -2.22 -0.44
N TRP A 189 -2.46 -1.47 0.50
CA TRP A 189 -2.36 -1.75 1.93
C TRP A 189 -2.78 -3.16 2.28
N LEU A 190 -3.92 -3.62 1.76
CA LEU A 190 -4.47 -4.95 2.01
C LEU A 190 -4.05 -5.99 0.95
N ALA A 191 -3.16 -5.63 0.02
CA ALA A 191 -2.70 -6.48 -1.09
C ALA A 191 -3.86 -7.19 -1.83
N LEU A 192 -4.97 -6.47 -2.13
CA LEU A 192 -6.19 -7.06 -2.67
C LEU A 192 -6.01 -7.64 -4.09
N ASP A 193 -4.99 -7.21 -4.81
CA ASP A 193 -4.67 -7.65 -6.17
C ASP A 193 -3.71 -8.84 -6.22
N ALA A 194 -3.24 -9.31 -5.05
CA ALA A 194 -2.32 -10.44 -5.01
C ALA A 194 -2.99 -11.72 -5.54
N ASP A 195 -2.37 -12.33 -6.54
CA ASP A 195 -2.70 -13.70 -6.92
C ASP A 195 -2.01 -14.65 -5.94
N THR A 196 -2.82 -15.25 -5.10
CA THR A 196 -2.32 -16.10 -4.02
C THR A 196 -2.27 -17.56 -4.39
N ALA A 197 -3.06 -17.99 -5.37
CA ALA A 197 -3.23 -19.41 -5.71
C ALA A 197 -1.92 -20.04 -6.23
N VAL A 198 -1.22 -19.34 -7.14
CA VAL A 198 0.05 -19.84 -7.69
C VAL A 198 1.13 -19.93 -6.62
N ALA A 199 1.22 -18.92 -5.76
CA ALA A 199 2.18 -18.91 -4.67
C ALA A 199 1.88 -20.01 -3.64
N ASP A 200 0.61 -20.18 -3.24
CA ASP A 200 0.19 -21.24 -2.31
C ASP A 200 0.48 -22.63 -2.87
N ALA A 201 0.23 -22.86 -4.17
CA ALA A 201 0.53 -24.12 -4.82
C ALA A 201 2.04 -24.44 -4.85
N LEU A 202 2.91 -23.44 -4.99
CA LEU A 202 4.36 -23.62 -4.94
C LEU A 202 4.83 -23.84 -3.51
N LEU A 203 4.48 -22.93 -2.60
CA LEU A 203 4.94 -22.94 -1.21
C LEU A 203 4.37 -24.14 -0.42
N GLY A 204 3.16 -24.61 -0.76
CA GLY A 204 2.55 -25.81 -0.18
C GLY A 204 3.27 -27.12 -0.49
N ARG A 205 4.23 -27.13 -1.44
CA ARG A 205 5.10 -28.29 -1.71
C ARG A 205 6.31 -28.35 -0.79
N ASP A 206 6.61 -27.26 -0.11
CA ASP A 206 7.74 -27.19 0.80
C ASP A 206 7.37 -27.78 2.16
N PRO A 207 8.12 -28.77 2.69
CA PRO A 207 7.76 -29.46 3.94
C PRO A 207 7.64 -28.54 5.16
N GLN A 208 8.39 -27.42 5.22
CA GLN A 208 8.34 -26.47 6.32
C GLN A 208 7.18 -25.49 6.19
N LEU A 209 6.67 -25.27 4.97
CA LEU A 209 5.61 -24.30 4.70
C LEU A 209 4.25 -24.96 4.45
N ALA A 210 4.20 -26.24 4.08
CA ALA A 210 2.98 -26.95 3.69
C ALA A 210 1.84 -26.78 4.71
N THR A 211 2.12 -27.03 5.98
CA THR A 211 1.14 -26.88 7.06
C THR A 211 0.70 -25.44 7.24
N LEU A 212 1.65 -24.49 7.20
CA LEU A 212 1.35 -23.05 7.36
C LEU A 212 0.49 -22.51 6.22
N VAL A 213 0.76 -22.94 4.99
CA VAL A 213 -0.03 -22.57 3.80
C VAL A 213 -1.43 -23.18 3.89
N ALA A 214 -1.53 -24.47 4.27
CA ALA A 214 -2.82 -25.15 4.43
C ALA A 214 -3.69 -24.53 5.55
N GLU A 215 -3.07 -24.07 6.63
CA GLU A 215 -3.77 -23.38 7.71
C GLU A 215 -4.29 -22.00 7.32
N ARG A 216 -3.55 -21.27 6.48
CA ARG A 216 -3.82 -19.87 6.10
C ARG A 216 -3.74 -19.68 4.57
N PRO A 217 -4.55 -20.43 3.79
CA PRO A 217 -4.56 -20.25 2.34
C PRO A 217 -4.99 -18.82 2.01
N GLY A 218 -4.37 -18.24 1.01
CA GLY A 218 -4.69 -16.87 0.63
C GLY A 218 -4.01 -15.79 1.48
N LEU A 219 -3.15 -16.11 2.44
CA LEU A 219 -2.40 -15.13 3.23
C LEU A 219 -1.60 -14.21 2.31
N ARG A 220 -1.69 -12.92 2.52
CA ARG A 220 -1.06 -11.88 1.71
C ARG A 220 0.03 -11.16 2.49
N VAL A 221 1.00 -10.60 1.78
CA VAL A 221 1.94 -9.64 2.35
C VAL A 221 1.26 -8.27 2.31
N PRO A 222 0.89 -7.67 3.45
CA PRO A 222 0.28 -6.34 3.43
C PRO A 222 1.27 -5.32 2.87
N GLY A 223 0.78 -4.42 2.02
CA GLY A 223 1.55 -3.28 1.55
C GLY A 223 1.53 -2.14 2.55
N VAL A 224 1.83 -0.93 2.06
CA VAL A 224 1.82 0.30 2.86
C VAL A 224 1.01 1.39 2.16
N ILE A 225 0.55 2.37 2.91
CA ILE A 225 -0.12 3.55 2.35
C ILE A 225 0.90 4.49 1.76
N ASP A 226 1.94 4.83 2.53
CA ASP A 226 3.01 5.72 2.16
C ASP A 226 4.37 5.04 2.39
N GLY A 227 5.23 5.02 1.36
CA GLY A 227 6.53 4.36 1.43
C GLY A 227 7.56 5.15 2.22
N ALA A 228 7.50 6.48 2.20
CA ALA A 228 8.40 7.33 2.99
C ALA A 228 8.10 7.18 4.49
N GLU A 229 6.81 7.23 4.87
CA GLU A 229 6.36 6.95 6.24
C GLU A 229 6.87 5.59 6.71
N PHE A 230 6.64 4.56 5.90
CA PHE A 230 7.06 3.20 6.27
C PHE A 230 8.57 3.07 6.43
N ALA A 231 9.35 3.74 5.59
CA ALA A 231 10.81 3.76 5.71
C ALA A 231 11.26 4.49 7.01
N PHE A 232 10.64 5.62 7.35
CA PHE A 232 10.86 6.27 8.64
C PHE A 232 10.54 5.37 9.82
N PHE A 233 9.37 4.74 9.81
CA PHE A 233 8.95 3.82 10.86
C PHE A 233 9.89 2.62 11.00
N THR A 234 10.38 2.09 9.88
CA THR A 234 11.36 1.00 9.88
C THR A 234 12.68 1.42 10.54
N VAL A 235 13.20 2.61 10.22
CA VAL A 235 14.43 3.14 10.84
C VAL A 235 14.21 3.41 12.33
N LEU A 236 13.08 4.00 12.72
CA LEU A 236 12.75 4.27 14.12
C LEU A 236 12.61 2.99 14.95
N GLY A 237 12.17 1.89 14.34
CA GLY A 237 11.97 0.58 14.98
C GLY A 237 13.22 -0.31 15.04
N GLN A 238 14.36 0.07 14.45
CA GLN A 238 15.55 -0.77 14.44
C GLN A 238 16.04 -1.12 15.86
N GLN A 239 16.34 -2.39 16.10
CA GLN A 239 17.00 -2.89 17.33
C GLN A 239 16.28 -2.53 18.65
N ILE A 240 14.96 -2.40 18.63
CA ILE A 240 14.12 -2.21 19.83
C ILE A 240 12.88 -3.09 19.76
N SER A 241 12.18 -3.25 20.88
CA SER A 241 10.92 -3.98 20.90
C SER A 241 9.83 -3.26 20.10
N LEU A 242 8.82 -4.00 19.62
CA LEU A 242 7.69 -3.44 18.90
C LEU A 242 6.97 -2.34 19.69
N ALA A 243 6.78 -2.55 21.01
CA ALA A 243 6.16 -1.54 21.88
C ALA A 243 6.98 -0.24 21.94
N ALA A 244 8.32 -0.34 22.10
CA ALA A 244 9.20 0.82 22.10
C ALA A 244 9.22 1.50 20.72
N ALA A 245 9.19 0.74 19.62
CA ALA A 245 9.10 1.28 18.27
C ALA A 245 7.83 2.12 18.07
N ARG A 246 6.66 1.59 18.48
CA ARG A 246 5.40 2.33 18.42
C ARG A 246 5.45 3.64 19.18
N THR A 247 5.95 3.64 20.41
CA THR A 247 6.10 4.87 21.23
C THR A 247 6.93 5.94 20.53
N VAL A 248 8.02 5.55 19.86
CA VAL A 248 8.88 6.50 19.15
C VAL A 248 8.20 6.98 17.85
N GLN A 249 7.54 6.08 17.13
CA GLN A 249 6.79 6.39 15.91
C GLN A 249 5.61 7.33 16.21
N GLU A 250 4.85 7.09 17.28
CA GLU A 250 3.78 7.98 17.74
C GLU A 250 4.30 9.38 18.08
N ARG A 251 5.46 9.45 18.78
CA ARG A 251 6.11 10.75 19.05
C ARG A 251 6.57 11.44 17.76
N PHE A 252 7.07 10.69 16.79
CA PHE A 252 7.46 11.20 15.48
C PHE A 252 6.26 11.82 14.73
N ILE A 253 5.13 11.12 14.70
CA ILE A 253 3.88 11.62 14.11
C ILE A 253 3.36 12.86 14.88
N ALA A 254 3.37 12.81 16.21
CA ALA A 254 2.90 13.93 17.04
C ALA A 254 3.75 15.21 16.84
N THR A 255 5.08 15.05 16.65
CA THR A 255 6.01 16.18 16.52
C THR A 255 6.08 16.75 15.11
N TYR A 256 6.14 15.88 14.11
CA TYR A 256 6.44 16.30 12.73
C TYR A 256 5.24 16.16 11.77
N GLY A 257 4.22 15.39 12.13
CA GLY A 257 3.02 15.20 11.31
C GLY A 257 2.14 16.46 11.26
N SER A 258 1.43 16.65 10.14
CA SER A 258 0.50 17.76 9.93
C SER A 258 -0.88 17.44 10.48
N PRO A 259 -1.48 18.27 11.35
CA PRO A 259 -2.83 18.03 11.88
C PRO A 259 -3.88 17.97 10.77
N VAL A 260 -4.93 17.17 10.98
CA VAL A 260 -6.12 17.07 10.11
C VAL A 260 -7.37 17.37 10.94
N PRO A 261 -7.63 18.65 11.28
CA PRO A 261 -8.66 19.01 12.25
C PRO A 261 -10.07 18.55 11.86
N GLU A 262 -10.39 18.51 10.56
CA GLU A 262 -11.67 18.07 10.01
C GLU A 262 -11.99 16.58 10.28
N LEU A 263 -10.98 15.78 10.65
CA LEU A 263 -11.13 14.38 11.04
C LEU A 263 -11.01 14.15 12.55
N GLY A 264 -10.71 15.22 13.30
CA GLY A 264 -10.51 15.20 14.75
C GLY A 264 -9.04 15.37 15.15
N GLU A 265 -8.82 15.87 16.35
CA GLU A 265 -7.51 16.33 16.88
C GLU A 265 -6.41 15.28 16.87
N ARG A 266 -6.78 13.98 16.91
CA ARG A 266 -5.83 12.88 16.95
C ARG A 266 -5.16 12.57 15.61
N TRP A 267 -5.78 12.97 14.47
CA TRP A 267 -5.31 12.60 13.15
C TRP A 267 -4.26 13.56 12.60
N ARG A 268 -3.19 12.99 12.09
CA ARG A 268 -2.08 13.74 11.49
C ARG A 268 -1.62 13.05 10.22
N LEU A 269 -1.40 13.80 9.16
CA LEU A 269 -0.69 13.29 7.98
C LEU A 269 0.75 12.96 8.35
N SER A 270 1.32 12.02 7.61
CA SER A 270 2.72 11.65 7.74
C SER A 270 3.63 12.85 7.58
N PRO A 271 4.75 12.89 8.32
CA PRO A 271 5.71 13.98 8.22
C PRO A 271 6.26 14.14 6.80
N ASP A 272 6.28 15.39 6.31
CA ASP A 272 6.98 15.74 5.08
C ASP A 272 8.49 15.47 5.24
N PRO A 273 9.12 14.71 4.34
CA PRO A 273 10.55 14.46 4.37
C PRO A 273 11.41 15.72 4.45
N ALA A 274 11.03 16.82 3.79
CA ALA A 274 11.76 18.09 3.85
C ALA A 274 11.75 18.67 5.27
N ARG A 275 10.59 18.67 5.93
CA ARG A 275 10.46 19.12 7.32
C ARG A 275 11.28 18.28 8.31
N VAL A 276 11.36 16.97 8.07
CA VAL A 276 12.19 16.07 8.88
C VAL A 276 13.68 16.33 8.65
N ALA A 277 14.08 16.59 7.40
CA ALA A 277 15.47 16.95 7.07
C ALA A 277 15.87 18.29 7.67
N GLU A 278 15.01 19.30 7.65
CA GLU A 278 15.24 20.63 8.24
C GLU A 278 15.49 20.58 9.75
N ALA A 279 14.89 19.63 10.47
CA ALA A 279 15.10 19.46 11.91
C ALA A 279 16.56 19.12 12.28
N GLY A 280 17.33 18.59 11.34
CA GLY A 280 18.70 18.19 11.56
C GLY A 280 18.87 17.04 12.55
N VAL A 281 20.09 16.53 12.69
CA VAL A 281 20.38 15.37 13.55
C VAL A 281 20.08 15.66 15.02
N GLU A 282 20.51 16.83 15.54
CA GLU A 282 20.33 17.15 16.97
C GLU A 282 18.85 17.44 17.28
N GLY A 283 18.12 18.16 16.42
CA GLY A 283 16.68 18.37 16.60
C GLY A 283 15.89 17.06 16.63
N LEU A 284 16.20 16.13 15.73
CA LEU A 284 15.57 14.79 15.72
C LEU A 284 15.95 13.99 16.98
N ARG A 285 17.21 14.06 17.41
CA ARG A 285 17.70 13.38 18.60
C ARG A 285 16.94 13.82 19.86
N GLU A 286 16.82 15.13 20.05
CA GLU A 286 16.16 15.72 21.21
C GLU A 286 14.65 15.51 21.20
N ALA A 287 14.00 15.84 20.11
CA ALA A 287 12.54 15.72 19.98
C ALA A 287 12.03 14.28 20.13
N LEU A 288 12.76 13.32 19.57
CA LEU A 288 12.35 11.91 19.55
C LEU A 288 13.03 11.05 20.63
N LYS A 289 13.96 11.62 21.40
CA LYS A 289 14.79 10.93 22.42
C LYS A 289 15.53 9.73 21.82
N LEU A 290 16.18 9.94 20.67
CA LEU A 290 16.90 8.89 19.94
C LEU A 290 18.39 8.87 20.28
N PRO A 291 19.05 7.71 20.15
CA PRO A 291 20.51 7.68 20.02
C PRO A 291 20.96 8.48 18.80
N ARG A 292 22.11 9.17 18.90
CA ARG A 292 22.63 10.03 17.81
C ARG A 292 22.77 9.29 16.48
N SER A 293 23.20 8.04 16.51
CA SER A 293 23.35 7.22 15.30
C SER A 293 22.02 7.01 14.58
N ARG A 294 20.92 6.74 15.30
CA ARG A 294 19.60 6.57 14.73
C ARG A 294 19.03 7.88 14.21
N ALA A 295 19.22 8.98 14.94
CA ALA A 295 18.85 10.32 14.49
C ALA A 295 19.58 10.70 13.19
N ALA A 296 20.88 10.37 13.08
CA ALA A 296 21.67 10.58 11.87
C ALA A 296 21.16 9.74 10.68
N THR A 297 20.80 8.46 10.91
CA THR A 297 20.20 7.62 9.88
C THR A 297 18.85 8.17 9.42
N LEU A 298 17.98 8.57 10.37
CA LEU A 298 16.67 9.16 10.07
C LEU A 298 16.80 10.46 9.26
N HIS A 299 17.72 11.34 9.66
CA HIS A 299 18.02 12.56 8.92
C HIS A 299 18.52 12.29 7.50
N ALA A 300 19.49 11.37 7.33
CA ALA A 300 20.01 11.01 6.02
C ALA A 300 18.94 10.41 5.10
N LEU A 301 18.02 9.60 5.65
CA LEU A 301 16.86 9.10 4.91
C LEU A 301 15.94 10.25 4.50
N ALA A 302 15.65 11.20 5.39
CA ALA A 302 14.81 12.35 5.08
C ALA A 302 15.42 13.22 3.97
N VAL A 303 16.71 13.46 4.01
CA VAL A 303 17.45 14.17 2.94
C VAL A 303 17.35 13.42 1.62
N ALA A 304 17.53 12.10 1.62
CA ALA A 304 17.42 11.30 0.39
C ALA A 304 16.01 11.32 -0.21
N LEU A 305 14.97 11.28 0.64
CA LEU A 305 13.57 11.37 0.22
C LEU A 305 13.26 12.76 -0.34
N SER A 306 13.70 13.83 0.31
CA SER A 306 13.56 15.22 -0.16
C SER A 306 14.30 15.45 -1.48
N ALA A 307 15.43 14.75 -1.70
CA ALA A 307 16.21 14.78 -2.93
C ALA A 307 15.66 13.82 -4.02
N GLY A 308 14.41 13.36 -3.87
CA GLY A 308 13.71 12.57 -4.90
C GLY A 308 13.90 11.05 -4.83
N LEU A 309 14.33 10.48 -3.69
CA LEU A 309 14.16 9.04 -3.47
C LEU A 309 12.68 8.76 -3.30
N ARG A 310 12.09 8.01 -4.23
CA ARG A 310 10.70 7.57 -4.16
C ARG A 310 10.63 6.10 -3.79
N ILE A 311 9.82 5.78 -2.78
CA ILE A 311 9.61 4.42 -2.29
C ILE A 311 8.16 4.03 -2.57
N ASP A 312 7.90 3.55 -3.77
CA ASP A 312 6.57 3.08 -4.18
C ASP A 312 6.67 1.88 -5.15
N PRO A 313 5.59 1.11 -5.36
CA PRO A 313 5.63 -0.09 -6.22
C PRO A 313 5.91 0.19 -7.70
N CYS A 314 5.83 1.46 -8.13
CA CYS A 314 6.06 1.86 -9.52
C CYS A 314 7.52 2.25 -9.80
N THR A 315 8.35 2.39 -8.75
CA THR A 315 9.78 2.72 -8.89
C THR A 315 10.63 1.50 -9.28
N ASP A 316 11.86 1.73 -9.70
CA ASP A 316 12.82 0.66 -9.92
C ASP A 316 13.30 0.10 -8.59
N ARG A 317 13.00 -1.18 -8.36
CA ARG A 317 13.30 -1.85 -7.09
C ARG A 317 14.79 -1.94 -6.79
N ASN A 318 15.62 -2.11 -7.82
CA ASN A 318 17.07 -2.23 -7.65
C ASN A 318 17.70 -0.86 -7.38
N GLU A 319 17.23 0.18 -8.07
CA GLU A 319 17.64 1.55 -7.80
C GLU A 319 17.31 1.96 -6.37
N VAL A 320 16.07 1.73 -5.92
CA VAL A 320 15.66 2.05 -4.54
C VAL A 320 16.51 1.29 -3.52
N ARG A 321 16.76 -0.02 -3.73
CA ARG A 321 17.66 -0.80 -2.85
C ARG A 321 19.06 -0.20 -2.78
N SER A 322 19.64 0.12 -3.92
CA SER A 322 20.97 0.72 -3.97
C SER A 322 21.04 2.05 -3.24
N ARG A 323 20.04 2.92 -3.43
CA ARG A 323 19.96 4.22 -2.74
C ARG A 323 19.73 4.07 -1.24
N LEU A 324 18.91 3.11 -0.79
CA LEU A 324 18.72 2.82 0.63
C LEU A 324 19.98 2.29 1.28
N LEU A 325 20.68 1.34 0.65
CA LEU A 325 21.93 0.76 1.16
C LEU A 325 23.07 1.78 1.24
N ALA A 326 23.05 2.83 0.43
CA ALA A 326 24.01 3.93 0.50
C ALA A 326 23.82 4.81 1.76
N ILE A 327 22.68 4.75 2.44
CA ILE A 327 22.42 5.49 3.67
C ILE A 327 23.05 4.77 4.86
N ARG A 328 24.00 5.41 5.52
CA ARG A 328 24.62 4.85 6.72
C ARG A 328 23.57 4.52 7.80
N GLY A 329 23.58 3.28 8.27
CA GLY A 329 22.61 2.76 9.26
C GLY A 329 21.40 2.06 8.64
N ILE A 330 21.26 2.04 7.31
CA ILE A 330 20.31 1.19 6.61
C ILE A 330 21.07 0.01 6.03
N GLY A 331 20.82 -1.19 6.58
CA GLY A 331 21.43 -2.44 6.13
C GLY A 331 20.48 -3.28 5.26
N GLU A 332 20.95 -4.48 4.87
CA GLU A 332 20.20 -5.41 4.02
C GLU A 332 18.82 -5.75 4.57
N TRP A 333 18.71 -6.03 5.88
CA TRP A 333 17.42 -6.35 6.50
C TRP A 333 16.40 -5.21 6.32
N THR A 334 16.81 -3.97 6.64
CA THR A 334 15.93 -2.79 6.51
C THR A 334 15.53 -2.59 5.06
N THR A 335 16.48 -2.70 4.14
CA THR A 335 16.25 -2.55 2.70
C THR A 335 15.29 -3.61 2.17
N GLU A 336 15.48 -4.89 2.51
CA GLU A 336 14.61 -5.98 2.07
C GLU A 336 13.21 -5.90 2.71
N PHE A 337 13.11 -5.44 3.97
CA PHE A 337 11.81 -5.23 4.61
C PHE A 337 11.03 -4.09 3.94
N ILE A 338 11.69 -2.99 3.59
CA ILE A 338 11.09 -1.90 2.80
C ILE A 338 10.71 -2.41 1.40
N ALA A 339 11.58 -3.19 0.74
CA ALA A 339 11.28 -3.75 -0.56
C ALA A 339 10.07 -4.69 -0.55
N MET A 340 9.97 -5.53 0.46
CA MET A 340 8.84 -6.45 0.67
C MET A 340 7.52 -5.70 0.83
N ARG A 341 7.49 -4.70 1.70
CA ARG A 341 6.26 -4.03 2.12
C ARG A 341 5.91 -2.83 1.24
N ALA A 342 6.86 -1.93 0.98
CA ALA A 342 6.61 -0.67 0.30
C ALA A 342 6.80 -0.76 -1.22
N LEU A 343 7.75 -1.54 -1.71
CA LEU A 343 7.91 -1.76 -3.17
C LEU A 343 7.04 -2.92 -3.69
N GLY A 344 6.39 -3.68 -2.79
CA GLY A 344 5.59 -4.84 -3.14
C GLY A 344 6.38 -5.87 -3.92
N ASP A 345 7.65 -6.10 -3.53
CA ASP A 345 8.48 -7.10 -4.17
C ASP A 345 8.14 -8.50 -3.65
N PRO A 346 7.57 -9.39 -4.47
CA PRO A 346 7.18 -10.73 -4.04
C PRO A 346 8.38 -11.61 -3.69
N ASP A 347 9.57 -11.24 -4.19
CA ASP A 347 10.80 -12.01 -3.98
C ASP A 347 11.77 -11.36 -2.99
N ALA A 348 11.35 -10.32 -2.26
CA ALA A 348 12.12 -9.77 -1.15
C ALA A 348 12.26 -10.76 0.00
N CYS A 349 13.45 -10.79 0.62
CA CYS A 349 13.76 -11.71 1.71
C CYS A 349 14.63 -11.02 2.76
N PRO A 350 14.08 -10.55 3.88
CA PRO A 350 14.82 -9.95 4.98
C PRO A 350 15.56 -11.04 5.78
N SER A 351 16.56 -11.67 5.17
CA SER A 351 17.26 -12.87 5.65
C SER A 351 17.97 -12.68 7.00
N GLY A 352 18.28 -11.43 7.38
CA GLY A 352 18.86 -11.08 8.67
C GLY A 352 17.83 -11.05 9.81
N ASP A 353 16.55 -11.34 9.54
CA ASP A 353 15.50 -11.30 10.54
C ASP A 353 15.62 -12.45 11.56
N LEU A 354 15.68 -12.09 12.84
CA LEU A 354 15.88 -13.08 13.93
C LEU A 354 14.66 -13.99 14.13
N VAL A 355 13.46 -13.50 13.87
CA VAL A 355 12.23 -14.30 13.95
C VAL A 355 12.22 -15.31 12.81
N LEU A 356 12.58 -14.89 11.60
CA LEU A 356 12.70 -15.76 10.46
C LEU A 356 13.78 -16.83 10.65
N GLN A 357 14.95 -16.45 11.17
CA GLN A 357 16.02 -17.40 11.50
C GLN A 357 15.56 -18.45 12.52
N ARG A 358 14.88 -18.02 13.58
CA ARG A 358 14.32 -18.90 14.60
C ARG A 358 13.26 -19.84 14.04
N ALA A 359 12.31 -19.33 13.24
CA ALA A 359 11.26 -20.12 12.61
C ALA A 359 11.80 -21.25 11.73
N LEU A 360 12.97 -21.02 11.11
CA LEU A 360 13.65 -21.97 10.25
C LEU A 360 14.67 -22.86 10.97
N GLY A 361 15.00 -22.59 12.25
CA GLY A 361 16.07 -23.26 12.98
C GLY A 361 17.46 -22.94 12.43
N LEU A 362 17.64 -21.73 11.85
CA LEU A 362 18.88 -21.28 11.22
C LEU A 362 19.50 -20.13 12.02
N THR A 363 20.81 -19.92 11.86
CA THR A 363 21.58 -18.97 12.67
C THR A 363 22.25 -17.85 11.86
N SER A 364 22.12 -17.85 10.54
CA SER A 364 22.74 -16.83 9.69
C SER A 364 21.89 -16.45 8.47
N SER A 365 22.02 -15.21 8.02
CA SER A 365 21.36 -14.70 6.81
C SER A 365 21.72 -15.55 5.58
N ARG A 366 22.96 -16.03 5.48
CA ARG A 366 23.42 -16.87 4.37
C ARG A 366 22.65 -18.19 4.29
N GLN A 367 22.42 -18.84 5.45
CA GLN A 367 21.63 -20.07 5.51
C GLN A 367 20.16 -19.82 5.17
N VAL A 368 19.60 -18.71 5.64
CA VAL A 368 18.22 -18.30 5.28
C VAL A 368 18.08 -18.08 3.78
N LEU A 369 19.02 -17.34 3.15
CA LEU A 369 19.00 -17.13 1.70
C LEU A 369 19.12 -18.44 0.91
N ALA A 370 20.03 -19.32 1.29
CA ALA A 370 20.16 -20.64 0.65
C ALA A 370 18.88 -21.47 0.77
N ARG A 371 18.23 -21.46 1.93
CA ARG A 371 16.95 -22.14 2.15
C ARG A 371 15.81 -21.50 1.33
N ALA A 372 15.79 -20.18 1.23
CA ALA A 372 14.76 -19.42 0.55
C ALA A 372 14.82 -19.48 -1.00
N GLU A 373 15.89 -20.02 -1.59
CA GLU A 373 15.98 -20.18 -3.04
C GLU A 373 14.85 -21.05 -3.61
N ALA A 374 14.42 -22.07 -2.85
CA ALA A 374 13.32 -22.95 -3.24
C ALA A 374 11.93 -22.25 -3.28
N TRP A 375 11.82 -21.05 -2.70
CA TRP A 375 10.57 -20.30 -2.62
C TRP A 375 10.44 -19.22 -3.70
N ARG A 376 11.44 -19.03 -4.53
CA ARG A 376 11.35 -18.05 -5.62
C ARG A 376 10.22 -18.35 -6.59
N PRO A 377 9.54 -17.33 -7.07
CA PRO A 377 9.72 -15.89 -6.82
C PRO A 377 8.82 -15.36 -5.67
N TRP A 378 8.42 -16.20 -4.71
CA TRP A 378 7.43 -15.90 -3.67
C TRP A 378 8.03 -15.85 -2.25
N ARG A 379 9.34 -15.50 -2.12
CA ARG A 379 10.04 -15.46 -0.84
C ARG A 379 9.38 -14.57 0.20
N ALA A 380 8.90 -13.39 -0.18
CA ALA A 380 8.18 -12.48 0.72
C ALA A 380 6.94 -13.12 1.36
N ARG A 381 6.25 -13.97 0.62
CA ARG A 381 5.08 -14.67 1.12
C ARG A 381 5.44 -15.83 2.05
N ALA A 382 6.49 -16.57 1.73
CA ALA A 382 7.04 -17.59 2.62
C ALA A 382 7.44 -16.98 3.98
N VAL A 383 8.12 -15.83 3.94
CA VAL A 383 8.47 -15.05 5.14
C VAL A 383 7.22 -14.67 5.94
N MET A 384 6.15 -14.22 5.29
CA MET A 384 4.91 -13.86 5.97
C MET A 384 4.27 -15.05 6.68
N HIS A 385 4.24 -16.24 6.05
CA HIS A 385 3.76 -17.47 6.69
C HIS A 385 4.59 -17.84 7.92
N LEU A 386 5.91 -17.70 7.85
CA LEU A 386 6.82 -17.99 8.96
C LEU A 386 6.65 -16.98 10.11
N TRP A 387 6.52 -15.71 9.82
CA TRP A 387 6.28 -14.69 10.85
C TRP A 387 4.95 -14.88 11.57
N THR A 388 3.88 -15.26 10.87
CA THR A 388 2.58 -15.51 11.51
C THR A 388 2.58 -16.71 12.44
N LYS A 389 3.54 -17.64 12.28
CA LYS A 389 3.76 -18.74 13.24
C LYS A 389 4.38 -18.26 14.56
N GLU A 390 5.34 -17.36 14.50
CA GLU A 390 6.23 -17.05 15.63
C GLU A 390 5.88 -15.75 16.39
N SER A 391 5.29 -14.75 15.71
CA SER A 391 5.25 -13.40 16.26
C SER A 391 3.89 -12.71 16.27
N TYR A 392 2.91 -13.20 15.55
CA TYR A 392 1.66 -12.45 15.31
C TYR A 392 0.40 -13.27 15.60
N LEU A 393 0.52 -14.32 16.38
CA LEU A 393 -0.59 -15.15 16.86
C LEU A 393 -0.69 -15.13 18.36
#